data_343615c37020fbe80869d34a714815dd
#
_entry.id   343615c37020fbe80869d34a714815dd
#
_cell.length_a   1.000
_cell.length_b   1.000
_cell.length_c   1.000
_cell.angle_alpha   90.00
_cell.angle_beta   90.00
_cell.angle_gamma   90.00
#
_symmetry.space_group_name_H-M   'P 1'
#
loop_
_entity.id
_entity.type
_entity.pdbx_description
1 polymer ?
#
loop_
_entity_poly.entity_id
_entity_poly.type
_entity_poly.pdbx_seq_one_letter_code
_entity_poly.pdbx_strand_id
1 'polypeptide(L)'
;PDTLPEDPCYVAVLTNIMEHPADVIDFSNQKVVTNAAREILLISRSPIPYPKGTRDFEYEKVTGIQLYSKQALAFYHATPKSILEKAEENDMMRFIENGHKVHAIVSPYKTVSVDTPKDLALVNTILKEKQHG
;
A
#
# COMPACT_ATOMS: atom_id res chain seq x y z
N PRO A 1 -3.16 -0.45 21.42
CA PRO A 1 -3.20 -1.82 21.89
C PRO A 1 -2.13 -2.08 22.94
N ASP A 2 -2.49 -2.88 23.91
CA ASP A 2 -1.62 -3.16 25.06
C ASP A 2 -0.49 -4.14 24.71
N THR A 3 -0.55 -4.76 23.54
CA THR A 3 0.46 -5.70 23.09
C THR A 3 1.12 -5.19 21.81
N LEU A 4 2.39 -4.85 21.91
CA LEU A 4 3.20 -4.58 20.73
C LEU A 4 3.62 -5.91 20.09
N PRO A 5 3.74 -5.97 18.75
CA PRO A 5 4.27 -7.17 18.09
C PRO A 5 5.66 -7.51 18.63
N GLU A 6 5.98 -8.81 18.65
CA GLU A 6 7.30 -9.29 19.12
C GLU A 6 8.44 -8.82 18.22
N ASP A 7 8.16 -8.56 16.92
CA ASP A 7 9.17 -8.04 16.00
C ASP A 7 9.42 -6.56 16.32
N PRO A 8 10.63 -6.20 16.79
CA PRO A 8 10.95 -4.81 17.08
C PRO A 8 10.94 -3.92 15.84
N CYS A 9 11.17 -4.49 14.65
CA CYS A 9 11.10 -3.77 13.39
C CYS A 9 9.70 -3.96 12.78
N TYR A 10 8.69 -3.35 13.38
CA TYR A 10 7.31 -3.47 12.92
C TYR A 10 6.98 -2.39 11.90
N VAL A 11 6.45 -2.82 10.75
CA VAL A 11 5.95 -1.95 9.70
C VAL A 11 4.57 -2.45 9.27
N ALA A 12 3.63 -1.53 9.16
CA ALA A 12 2.31 -1.81 8.61
C ALA A 12 1.91 -0.72 7.64
N VAL A 13 1.11 -1.07 6.65
CA VAL A 13 0.53 -0.12 5.70
C VAL A 13 -0.96 -0.39 5.58
N LEU A 14 -1.75 0.67 5.55
CA LEU A 14 -3.17 0.55 5.28
C LEU A 14 -3.37 0.37 3.77
N THR A 15 -4.26 -0.54 3.42
CA THR A 15 -4.58 -0.87 2.02
C THR A 15 -6.06 -0.68 1.76
N ASN A 16 -6.41 -0.53 0.48
CA ASN A 16 -7.79 -0.55 0.02
C ASN A 16 -7.97 -1.62 -1.04
N ILE A 17 -9.13 -2.26 -1.02
CA ILE A 17 -9.54 -3.15 -2.11
C ILE A 17 -9.97 -2.27 -3.29
N MET A 18 -9.50 -2.62 -4.49
CA MET A 18 -9.80 -1.88 -5.72
C MET A 18 -11.05 -2.47 -6.37
N GLU A 19 -12.00 -1.62 -6.73
CA GLU A 19 -13.27 -2.05 -7.31
C GLU A 19 -13.34 -1.89 -8.84
N HIS A 20 -12.47 -1.03 -9.40
CA HIS A 20 -12.54 -0.69 -10.82
C HIS A 20 -11.30 -1.17 -11.57
N PRO A 21 -11.49 -1.89 -12.72
CA PRO A 21 -10.35 -2.34 -13.52
C PRO A 21 -9.43 -1.21 -13.99
N ALA A 22 -9.98 -0.02 -14.25
CA ALA A 22 -9.18 1.14 -14.66
C ALA A 22 -8.16 1.54 -13.59
N ASP A 23 -8.50 1.38 -12.31
CA ASP A 23 -7.58 1.68 -11.20
C ASP A 23 -6.46 0.65 -11.09
N VAL A 24 -6.75 -0.60 -11.44
CA VAL A 24 -5.76 -1.69 -11.40
C VAL A 24 -4.64 -1.46 -12.41
N ILE A 25 -4.96 -0.98 -13.60
CA ILE A 25 -3.96 -0.71 -14.65
C ILE A 25 -3.26 0.63 -14.49
N ASP A 26 -3.73 1.49 -13.59
CA ASP A 26 -3.14 2.79 -13.34
C ASP A 26 -1.84 2.63 -12.54
N PHE A 27 -0.70 3.01 -13.14
CA PHE A 27 0.61 2.85 -12.50
C PHE A 27 0.81 3.75 -11.26
N SER A 28 -0.01 4.78 -11.08
CA SER A 28 0.04 5.60 -9.86
C SER A 28 -0.49 4.84 -8.64
N ASN A 29 -1.32 3.82 -8.85
CA ASN A 29 -1.77 2.93 -7.79
C ASN A 29 -0.78 1.80 -7.61
N GLN A 30 -0.22 1.69 -6.40
CA GLN A 30 0.73 0.65 -6.05
C GLN A 30 -0.03 -0.57 -5.52
N LYS A 31 -0.01 -1.66 -6.30
CA LYS A 31 -0.70 -2.90 -5.96
C LYS A 31 0.15 -3.74 -5.03
N VAL A 32 -0.49 -4.49 -4.14
CA VAL A 32 0.19 -5.40 -3.21
C VAL A 32 -0.29 -6.82 -3.38
N VAL A 33 0.60 -7.77 -3.15
CA VAL A 33 0.27 -9.18 -2.97
C VAL A 33 0.78 -9.60 -1.60
N THR A 34 -0.02 -10.39 -0.88
CA THR A 34 0.29 -10.82 0.48
C THR A 34 0.25 -12.33 0.58
N ASN A 35 0.90 -12.85 1.62
CA ASN A 35 0.69 -14.24 2.03
C ASN A 35 -0.57 -14.35 2.90
N ALA A 36 -0.86 -15.56 3.40
CA ALA A 36 -2.04 -15.82 4.22
C ALA A 36 -2.02 -15.06 5.56
N ALA A 37 -0.85 -14.73 6.06
CA ALA A 37 -0.66 -13.97 7.29
C ALA A 37 -0.76 -12.45 7.08
N ARG A 38 -1.15 -12.01 5.89
CA ARG A 38 -1.24 -10.60 5.52
C ARG A 38 0.11 -9.87 5.55
N GLU A 39 1.18 -10.59 5.33
CA GLU A 39 2.51 -10.03 5.13
C GLU A 39 2.71 -9.78 3.64
N ILE A 40 3.21 -8.60 3.29
CA ILE A 40 3.35 -8.18 1.89
C ILE A 40 4.55 -8.90 1.26
N LEU A 41 4.32 -9.56 0.13
CA LEU A 41 5.36 -10.25 -0.63
C LEU A 41 6.00 -9.31 -1.65
N LEU A 42 5.18 -8.48 -2.31
CA LEU A 42 5.63 -7.54 -3.33
C LEU A 42 4.65 -6.39 -3.43
N ILE A 43 5.20 -5.20 -3.66
CA ILE A 43 4.42 -4.00 -4.02
C ILE A 43 4.89 -3.58 -5.40
N SER A 44 3.97 -3.40 -6.34
CA SER A 44 4.30 -3.01 -7.71
C SER A 44 3.26 -2.08 -8.29
N ARG A 45 3.71 -1.19 -9.15
CA ARG A 45 2.81 -0.34 -9.93
C ARG A 45 2.15 -1.11 -11.07
N SER A 46 2.76 -2.22 -11.49
CA SER A 46 2.12 -3.17 -12.42
C SER A 46 0.96 -3.89 -11.74
N PRO A 47 -0.07 -4.29 -12.51
CA PRO A 47 -1.11 -5.17 -11.97
C PRO A 47 -0.50 -6.49 -11.52
N ILE A 48 -0.63 -6.83 -10.26
CA ILE A 48 -0.17 -8.08 -9.64
C ILE A 48 -1.26 -8.60 -8.70
N PRO A 49 -1.51 -9.92 -8.65
CA PRO A 49 -0.99 -10.98 -9.51
C PRO A 49 -1.68 -11.01 -10.88
N TYR A 50 -1.21 -11.89 -11.78
CA TYR A 50 -1.92 -12.14 -13.04
C TYR A 50 -3.05 -13.15 -12.80
N PRO A 51 -4.32 -12.80 -13.02
CA PRO A 51 -5.46 -13.63 -12.62
C PRO A 51 -5.82 -14.70 -13.67
N LYS A 52 -4.88 -15.55 -14.04
CA LYS A 52 -5.10 -16.58 -15.06
C LYS A 52 -6.09 -17.64 -14.61
N GLY A 53 -6.07 -17.98 -13.32
CA GLY A 53 -6.87 -19.08 -12.77
C GLY A 53 -8.23 -18.68 -12.20
N THR A 54 -8.49 -17.39 -12.05
CA THR A 54 -9.76 -16.88 -11.51
C THR A 54 -10.03 -15.49 -12.01
N ARG A 55 -11.32 -15.16 -12.20
CA ARG A 55 -11.74 -13.80 -12.57
C ARG A 55 -12.18 -12.97 -11.37
N ASP A 56 -12.32 -13.59 -10.22
CA ASP A 56 -12.87 -12.97 -9.01
C ASP A 56 -11.78 -12.49 -8.04
N PHE A 57 -10.54 -12.38 -8.52
CA PHE A 57 -9.45 -11.90 -7.68
C PHE A 57 -9.65 -10.41 -7.35
N GLU A 58 -9.63 -10.08 -6.05
CA GLU A 58 -9.73 -8.72 -5.59
C GLU A 58 -8.33 -8.11 -5.49
N TYR A 59 -8.06 -7.10 -6.33
CA TYR A 59 -6.81 -6.37 -6.27
C TYR A 59 -6.81 -5.41 -5.09
N GLU A 60 -5.64 -5.23 -4.52
CA GLU A 60 -5.44 -4.41 -3.32
C GLU A 60 -4.32 -3.41 -3.59
N LYS A 61 -4.50 -2.17 -3.12
CA LYS A 61 -3.49 -1.12 -3.27
C LYS A 61 -3.09 -0.56 -1.91
N VAL A 62 -1.87 -0.03 -1.82
CA VAL A 62 -1.44 0.73 -0.65
C VAL A 62 -2.15 2.08 -0.62
N THR A 63 -2.41 2.55 0.60
CA THR A 63 -2.81 3.94 0.84
C THR A 63 -1.58 4.76 1.23
N GLY A 64 -1.74 6.05 1.49
CA GLY A 64 -0.65 6.88 1.99
C GLY A 64 -0.38 6.76 3.50
N ILE A 65 -1.05 5.82 4.18
CA ILE A 65 -0.95 5.70 5.65
C ILE A 65 -0.09 4.49 6.02
N GLN A 66 0.99 4.76 6.74
CA GLN A 66 2.00 3.78 7.12
C GLN A 66 2.28 3.91 8.61
N LEU A 67 2.57 2.77 9.25
CA LEU A 67 2.91 2.69 10.67
C LEU A 67 4.31 2.08 10.80
N TYR A 68 5.14 2.71 11.61
CA TYR A 68 6.51 2.28 11.85
C TYR A 68 6.80 2.21 13.34
N SER A 69 7.45 1.12 13.78
CA SER A 69 8.07 1.12 15.10
C SER A 69 9.31 2.00 15.08
N LYS A 70 9.78 2.37 16.26
CA LYS A 70 11.02 3.16 16.41
C LYS A 70 12.20 2.43 15.75
N GLN A 71 12.28 1.12 15.92
CA GLN A 71 13.34 0.29 15.34
C GLN A 71 13.24 0.24 13.81
N ALA A 72 12.01 0.24 13.27
CA ALA A 72 11.82 0.29 11.83
C ALA A 72 12.31 1.62 11.25
N LEU A 73 12.04 2.73 11.91
CA LEU A 73 12.57 4.04 11.48
C LEU A 73 14.10 4.07 11.54
N ALA A 74 14.70 3.50 12.58
CA ALA A 74 16.16 3.43 12.68
C ALA A 74 16.76 2.58 11.55
N PHE A 75 16.14 1.44 11.24
CA PHE A 75 16.53 0.60 10.11
C PHE A 75 16.45 1.37 8.78
N TYR A 76 15.35 2.09 8.57
CA TYR A 76 15.12 2.86 7.36
C TYR A 76 16.23 3.90 7.14
N HIS A 77 16.59 4.64 8.19
CA HIS A 77 17.65 5.65 8.10
C HIS A 77 19.04 5.05 7.89
N ALA A 78 19.31 3.89 8.47
CA ALA A 78 20.62 3.25 8.41
C ALA A 78 20.85 2.44 7.14
N THR A 79 19.80 2.16 6.36
CA THR A 79 19.84 1.25 5.22
C THR A 79 19.71 2.01 3.91
N PRO A 80 20.57 1.75 2.91
CA PRO A 80 20.44 2.41 1.61
C PRO A 80 19.22 1.89 0.86
N LYS A 81 18.81 2.67 -0.15
CA LYS A 81 17.69 2.29 -1.02
C LYS A 81 17.97 0.95 -1.70
N SER A 82 16.97 0.07 -1.69
CA SER A 82 17.03 -1.24 -2.31
C SER A 82 16.74 -1.17 -3.82
N ILE A 83 17.01 -2.28 -4.52
CA ILE A 83 16.88 -2.35 -5.98
C ILE A 83 15.43 -2.14 -6.42
N LEU A 84 14.48 -2.87 -5.81
CA LEU A 84 13.07 -2.75 -6.17
C LEU A 84 12.46 -1.42 -5.69
N GLU A 85 12.94 -0.92 -4.58
CA GLU A 85 12.57 0.42 -4.12
C GLU A 85 12.90 1.49 -5.15
N LYS A 86 14.11 1.44 -5.71
CA LYS A 86 14.53 2.39 -6.75
C LYS A 86 13.75 2.22 -8.04
N ALA A 87 13.47 0.97 -8.43
CA ALA A 87 12.78 0.66 -9.67
C ALA A 87 11.31 1.10 -9.65
N GLU A 88 10.63 0.86 -8.54
CA GLU A 88 9.19 1.11 -8.40
C GLU A 88 8.88 2.40 -7.62
N GLU A 89 9.88 3.07 -7.10
CA GLU A 89 9.73 4.23 -6.22
C GLU A 89 8.80 3.94 -5.04
N ASN A 90 9.10 2.84 -4.33
CA ASN A 90 8.33 2.41 -3.16
C ASN A 90 9.27 2.02 -2.03
N ASP A 91 9.29 2.82 -0.98
CA ASP A 91 10.21 2.66 0.16
C ASP A 91 9.88 1.46 1.07
N MET A 92 8.66 0.91 1.01
CA MET A 92 8.32 -0.32 1.73
C MET A 92 9.15 -1.51 1.25
N MET A 93 9.55 -1.52 -0.02
CA MET A 93 10.37 -2.60 -0.56
C MET A 93 11.73 -2.70 0.10
N ARG A 94 12.25 -1.61 0.68
CA ARG A 94 13.52 -1.64 1.44
C ARG A 94 13.43 -2.61 2.61
N PHE A 95 12.31 -2.64 3.31
CA PHE A 95 12.09 -3.59 4.40
C PHE A 95 11.97 -5.01 3.89
N ILE A 96 11.16 -5.22 2.87
CA ILE A 96 10.88 -6.55 2.31
C ILE A 96 12.15 -7.18 1.73
N GLU A 97 12.92 -6.43 0.95
CA GLU A 97 14.15 -6.91 0.35
C GLU A 97 15.24 -7.23 1.38
N ASN A 98 15.15 -6.65 2.57
CA ASN A 98 16.08 -6.92 3.67
C ASN A 98 15.53 -7.92 4.69
N GLY A 99 14.45 -8.62 4.37
CA GLY A 99 13.91 -9.70 5.19
C GLY A 99 12.99 -9.28 6.32
N HIS A 100 12.62 -8.00 6.40
CA HIS A 100 11.64 -7.53 7.37
C HIS A 100 10.23 -7.64 6.83
N LYS A 101 9.29 -7.95 7.73
CA LYS A 101 7.88 -8.10 7.37
C LYS A 101 7.19 -6.75 7.32
N VAL A 102 6.39 -6.54 6.27
CA VAL A 102 5.50 -5.39 6.16
C VAL A 102 4.06 -5.93 6.16
N HIS A 103 3.27 -5.49 7.12
CA HIS A 103 1.91 -5.99 7.31
C HIS A 103 0.91 -5.12 6.54
N ALA A 104 0.02 -5.77 5.79
CA ALA A 104 -1.07 -5.10 5.10
C ALA A 104 -2.33 -5.15 5.96
N ILE A 105 -2.91 -3.99 6.23
CA ILE A 105 -4.15 -3.87 7.00
C ILE A 105 -5.19 -3.23 6.10
N VAL A 106 -6.22 -3.98 5.72
CA VAL A 106 -7.29 -3.46 4.88
C VAL A 106 -8.10 -2.42 5.65
N SER A 107 -8.14 -1.21 5.12
CA SER A 107 -8.97 -0.16 5.69
C SER A 107 -10.40 -0.29 5.18
N PRO A 108 -11.43 -0.16 6.04
CA PRO A 108 -12.82 -0.10 5.58
C PRO A 108 -13.16 1.22 4.88
N TYR A 109 -12.28 2.21 5.00
CA TYR A 109 -12.48 3.54 4.42
C TYR A 109 -11.63 3.70 3.17
N LYS A 110 -12.26 4.15 2.08
CA LYS A 110 -11.54 4.47 0.85
C LYS A 110 -10.79 5.78 1.01
N THR A 111 -9.55 5.79 0.54
CA THR A 111 -8.72 7.00 0.50
C THR A 111 -8.49 7.41 -0.94
N VAL A 112 -8.42 8.72 -1.17
CA VAL A 112 -8.09 9.29 -2.48
C VAL A 112 -6.86 10.18 -2.30
N SER A 113 -5.78 9.84 -3.01
CA SER A 113 -4.57 10.66 -3.02
C SER A 113 -4.75 11.83 -3.98
N VAL A 114 -4.22 13.00 -3.60
CA VAL A 114 -4.27 14.20 -4.45
C VAL A 114 -2.85 14.48 -4.94
N ASP A 115 -2.51 13.93 -6.10
CA ASP A 115 -1.19 14.09 -6.71
C ASP A 115 -1.24 14.89 -8.01
N THR A 116 -2.44 15.03 -8.61
CA THR A 116 -2.67 15.69 -9.88
C THR A 116 -3.89 16.64 -9.79
N PRO A 117 -4.05 17.61 -10.73
CA PRO A 117 -5.26 18.43 -10.81
C PRO A 117 -6.54 17.61 -10.98
N LYS A 118 -6.46 16.47 -11.67
CA LYS A 118 -7.61 15.55 -11.82
C LYS A 118 -8.01 14.95 -10.47
N ASP A 119 -7.03 14.56 -9.64
CA ASP A 119 -7.30 14.06 -8.30
C ASP A 119 -7.95 15.12 -7.42
N LEU A 120 -7.47 16.35 -7.50
CA LEU A 120 -8.05 17.47 -6.75
C LEU A 120 -9.50 17.71 -7.14
N ALA A 121 -9.81 17.67 -8.43
CA ALA A 121 -11.18 17.82 -8.92
C ALA A 121 -12.09 16.71 -8.39
N LEU A 122 -11.60 15.46 -8.38
CA LEU A 122 -12.33 14.31 -7.84
C LEU A 122 -12.63 14.50 -6.35
N VAL A 123 -11.62 14.86 -5.56
CA VAL A 123 -11.79 15.08 -4.11
C VAL A 123 -12.79 16.21 -3.84
N ASN A 124 -12.71 17.30 -4.59
CA ASN A 124 -13.65 18.41 -4.46
C ASN A 124 -15.09 17.96 -4.75
N THR A 125 -15.29 17.12 -5.76
CA THR A 125 -16.60 16.54 -6.07
C THR A 125 -17.12 15.69 -4.91
N ILE A 126 -16.29 14.81 -4.38
CA ILE A 126 -16.64 13.94 -3.24
C ILE A 126 -17.02 14.76 -2.02
N LEU A 127 -16.26 15.80 -1.71
CA LEU A 127 -16.54 16.67 -0.57
C LEU A 127 -17.86 17.43 -0.73
N LYS A 128 -18.18 17.91 -1.93
CA LYS A 128 -19.44 18.57 -2.22
C LYS A 128 -20.63 17.63 -2.04
N GLU A 129 -20.53 16.40 -2.52
CA GLU A 129 -21.56 15.38 -2.34
C GLU A 129 -21.83 15.09 -0.88
N LYS A 130 -20.79 15.00 -0.06
CA LYS A 130 -20.92 14.77 1.39
C LYS A 130 -21.57 15.93 2.12
N GLN A 131 -21.38 17.18 1.65
CA GLN A 131 -22.01 18.35 2.26
C GLN A 131 -23.50 18.44 1.95
N HIS A 132 -23.97 17.86 0.85
CA HIS A 132 -25.34 17.92 0.37
C HIS A 132 -26.13 16.61 0.60
N GLY A 133 -25.45 15.58 1.06
CA GLY A 133 -26.04 14.29 1.41
C GLY A 133 -25.97 14.03 2.90
#